data_f2cf36fc4eb4fb17e3e95e4156fd9d3b
#
_entry.id   f2cf36fc4eb4fb17e3e95e4156fd9d3b
#
_cell.length_a   1.000
_cell.length_b   1.000
_cell.length_c   1.000
_cell.angle_alpha   90.00
_cell.angle_beta   90.00
_cell.angle_gamma   90.00
#
_symmetry.space_group_name_H-M   'P 1'
#
loop_
_entity.id
_entity.type
_entity.pdbx_description
1 polymer ?
#
loop_
_entity_poly.entity_id
_entity_poly.type
_entity_poly.pdbx_seq_one_letter_code
_entity_poly.pdbx_strand_id
1 'polypeptide(L)'
;MRNSGIVLYVLLIVLFNTFSATAQKKSMFCSLTWEQAAELAQKENKIILVDAMRKPATAEAQKQKDKEEAVWQKVPANLEFCKQHVVTIRIDMATEEGKAFAPKLVMNMYPTYAFFMPNGDILGTVSPFLLPKNPELFLERGKKAWEQAEVKRNNKRSIVFEEMGLKEALEKAKKENKLVFIDAYTAWCQPCVMMGKNVFTLDKVADFYNEHFINLKIDFGKEKELAEKYAVRVSLRLPDRLICLH
;
A
#
# COMPACT_ATOMS: atom_id res chain seq x y z
N MET A 1 -44.26 -62.99 17.98
CA MET A 1 -44.37 -62.18 16.74
C MET A 1 -43.19 -61.20 16.73
N ARG A 2 -42.23 -61.44 15.88
CA ARG A 2 -40.91 -60.79 15.87
C ARG A 2 -40.95 -59.67 14.82
N ASN A 3 -40.77 -58.41 15.24
CA ASN A 3 -40.54 -57.31 14.32
C ASN A 3 -39.08 -57.22 14.01
N SER A 4 -38.70 -57.50 12.78
CA SER A 4 -37.34 -57.32 12.21
C SER A 4 -37.19 -55.88 11.77
N GLY A 5 -36.35 -55.13 12.51
CA GLY A 5 -35.94 -53.79 12.11
C GLY A 5 -34.90 -53.89 11.01
N ILE A 6 -35.19 -53.34 9.86
CA ILE A 6 -34.28 -53.19 8.73
C ILE A 6 -33.35 -52.02 9.05
N VAL A 7 -32.09 -52.34 9.34
CA VAL A 7 -31.04 -51.36 9.48
C VAL A 7 -30.54 -50.99 8.08
N LEU A 8 -30.92 -49.80 7.63
CA LEU A 8 -30.47 -49.26 6.34
C LEU A 8 -29.03 -48.75 6.50
N TYR A 9 -28.05 -49.55 6.05
CA TYR A 9 -26.66 -49.10 5.91
C TYR A 9 -26.57 -48.17 4.72
N VAL A 10 -26.50 -46.85 5.00
CA VAL A 10 -26.09 -45.88 3.99
C VAL A 10 -24.57 -46.00 3.82
N LEU A 11 -24.15 -46.68 2.80
CA LEU A 11 -22.76 -46.70 2.34
C LEU A 11 -22.43 -45.35 1.75
N LEU A 12 -21.79 -44.46 2.54
CA LEU A 12 -21.13 -43.25 2.06
C LEU A 12 -19.90 -43.70 1.26
N ILE A 13 -20.07 -43.81 -0.05
CA ILE A 13 -18.96 -43.96 -0.99
C ILE A 13 -18.24 -42.61 -1.01
N VAL A 14 -17.20 -42.44 -0.19
CA VAL A 14 -16.23 -41.42 -0.31
C VAL A 14 -15.43 -41.71 -1.59
N LEU A 15 -15.85 -41.11 -2.69
CA LEU A 15 -15.05 -41.07 -3.90
C LEU A 15 -13.76 -40.27 -3.59
N PHE A 16 -12.74 -41.00 -3.18
CA PHE A 16 -11.36 -40.51 -3.27
C PHE A 16 -11.05 -40.25 -4.74
N ASN A 17 -11.37 -39.04 -5.21
CA ASN A 17 -10.76 -38.54 -6.41
C ASN A 17 -9.26 -38.45 -6.12
N THR A 18 -8.52 -39.46 -6.56
CA THR A 18 -7.09 -39.40 -6.73
C THR A 18 -6.80 -38.38 -7.81
N PHE A 19 -6.86 -37.12 -7.42
CA PHE A 19 -6.33 -36.05 -8.24
C PHE A 19 -4.84 -36.31 -8.32
N SER A 20 -4.39 -36.82 -9.46
CA SER A 20 -2.96 -36.90 -9.81
C SER A 20 -2.37 -35.51 -9.63
N ALA A 21 -1.78 -35.27 -8.49
CA ALA A 21 -1.00 -34.08 -8.22
C ALA A 21 0.28 -34.19 -9.03
N THR A 22 0.19 -33.85 -10.33
CA THR A 22 1.35 -33.27 -10.98
C THR A 22 1.71 -32.09 -10.08
N ALA A 23 2.88 -32.13 -9.46
CA ALA A 23 3.38 -31.10 -8.56
C ALA A 23 3.58 -29.81 -9.39
N GLN A 24 2.49 -29.15 -9.73
CA GLN A 24 2.45 -27.84 -10.30
C GLN A 24 3.03 -26.96 -9.20
N LYS A 25 4.22 -26.45 -9.43
CA LYS A 25 4.99 -25.60 -8.52
C LYS A 25 4.05 -24.48 -8.06
N LYS A 26 3.49 -24.62 -6.86
CA LYS A 26 2.43 -23.76 -6.37
C LYS A 26 3.04 -22.35 -6.27
N SER A 27 2.64 -21.47 -7.17
CA SER A 27 3.04 -20.07 -7.13
C SER A 27 2.69 -19.51 -5.75
N MET A 28 3.55 -18.69 -5.17
CA MET A 28 3.21 -18.00 -3.93
C MET A 28 2.14 -16.90 -4.17
N PHE A 29 1.92 -16.52 -5.43
CA PHE A 29 0.91 -15.52 -5.78
C PHE A 29 -0.46 -16.17 -5.96
N CYS A 30 -1.46 -15.62 -5.27
CA CYS A 30 -2.85 -16.06 -5.36
C CYS A 30 -3.51 -15.52 -6.62
N SER A 31 -4.43 -16.30 -7.20
CA SER A 31 -5.29 -15.86 -8.32
C SER A 31 -6.50 -15.10 -7.78
N LEU A 32 -6.28 -13.92 -7.22
CA LEU A 32 -7.31 -13.04 -6.68
C LEU A 32 -7.25 -11.70 -7.41
N THR A 33 -8.40 -11.04 -7.56
CA THR A 33 -8.44 -9.63 -7.94
C THR A 33 -7.95 -8.75 -6.79
N TRP A 34 -7.69 -7.47 -7.07
CA TRP A 34 -7.35 -6.50 -6.02
C TRP A 34 -8.40 -6.45 -4.91
N GLU A 35 -9.67 -6.40 -5.26
CA GLU A 35 -10.79 -6.31 -4.31
C GLU A 35 -10.86 -7.55 -3.42
N GLN A 36 -10.74 -8.74 -4.01
CA GLN A 36 -10.72 -10.01 -3.25
C GLN A 36 -9.51 -10.10 -2.31
N ALA A 37 -8.34 -9.64 -2.79
CA ALA A 37 -7.13 -9.61 -1.97
C ALA A 37 -7.25 -8.61 -0.81
N ALA A 38 -7.88 -7.45 -1.06
CA ALA A 38 -8.13 -6.44 -0.04
C ALA A 38 -9.08 -6.96 1.05
N GLU A 39 -10.17 -7.60 0.66
CA GLU A 39 -11.12 -8.22 1.60
C GLU A 39 -10.45 -9.31 2.45
N LEU A 40 -9.70 -10.21 1.81
CA LEU A 40 -8.96 -11.27 2.51
C LEU A 40 -7.92 -10.69 3.47
N ALA A 41 -7.14 -9.72 3.02
CA ALA A 41 -6.12 -9.08 3.84
C ALA A 41 -6.73 -8.32 5.04
N GLN A 42 -7.88 -7.67 4.85
CA GLN A 42 -8.62 -7.02 5.93
C GLN A 42 -9.09 -8.05 6.97
N LYS A 43 -9.66 -9.17 6.51
CA LYS A 43 -10.17 -10.26 7.37
C LYS A 43 -9.05 -10.92 8.18
N GLU A 44 -7.90 -11.14 7.56
CA GLU A 44 -6.77 -11.85 8.17
C GLU A 44 -5.77 -10.90 8.85
N ASN A 45 -6.04 -9.61 8.91
CA ASN A 45 -5.15 -8.57 9.43
C ASN A 45 -3.78 -8.59 8.75
N LYS A 46 -3.74 -8.77 7.43
CA LYS A 46 -2.53 -8.82 6.60
C LYS A 46 -2.35 -7.56 5.77
N ILE A 47 -1.16 -7.39 5.21
CA ILE A 47 -0.87 -6.45 4.12
C ILE A 47 -0.94 -7.18 2.78
N ILE A 48 -0.95 -6.45 1.67
CA ILE A 48 -1.02 -7.01 0.33
C ILE A 48 0.30 -6.75 -0.38
N LEU A 49 0.88 -7.79 -0.97
CA LEU A 49 1.98 -7.65 -1.93
C LEU A 49 1.42 -7.78 -3.34
N VAL A 50 1.62 -6.77 -4.15
CA VAL A 50 1.29 -6.76 -5.57
C VAL A 50 2.56 -6.89 -6.40
N ASP A 51 2.68 -7.94 -7.20
CA ASP A 51 3.61 -8.02 -8.33
C ASP A 51 2.96 -7.29 -9.51
N ALA A 52 3.21 -5.99 -9.63
CA ALA A 52 2.77 -5.19 -10.76
C ALA A 52 3.75 -5.40 -11.93
N MET A 53 3.33 -6.14 -12.94
CA MET A 53 4.20 -6.57 -14.03
C MET A 53 3.47 -6.51 -15.36
N ARG A 54 4.21 -6.62 -16.47
CA ARG A 54 3.65 -6.98 -17.77
C ARG A 54 3.94 -8.45 -18.01
N LYS A 55 2.93 -9.18 -18.46
CA LYS A 55 3.09 -10.60 -18.80
C LYS A 55 4.21 -10.76 -19.82
N PRO A 56 5.19 -11.66 -19.57
CA PRO A 56 6.24 -11.93 -20.54
C PRO A 56 5.68 -12.36 -21.89
N ALA A 57 6.24 -11.82 -22.96
CA ALA A 57 5.76 -12.07 -24.33
C ALA A 57 6.16 -13.46 -24.86
N THR A 58 7.23 -14.05 -24.31
CA THR A 58 7.75 -15.36 -24.76
C THR A 58 7.89 -16.34 -23.62
N ALA A 59 7.93 -17.64 -23.95
CA ALA A 59 8.14 -18.71 -22.97
C ALA A 59 9.54 -18.60 -22.33
N GLU A 60 10.55 -18.16 -23.06
CA GLU A 60 11.91 -17.93 -22.55
C GLU A 60 11.94 -16.83 -21.52
N ALA A 61 11.28 -15.71 -21.80
CA ALA A 61 11.16 -14.58 -20.85
C ALA A 61 10.41 -15.01 -19.58
N GLN A 62 9.36 -15.83 -19.72
CA GLN A 62 8.65 -16.40 -18.57
C GLN A 62 9.57 -17.32 -17.74
N LYS A 63 10.32 -18.19 -18.39
CA LYS A 63 11.27 -19.09 -17.71
C LYS A 63 12.38 -18.34 -16.99
N GLN A 64 12.85 -17.23 -17.58
CA GLN A 64 13.85 -16.37 -16.94
C GLN A 64 13.26 -15.69 -15.70
N LYS A 65 12.06 -15.12 -15.80
CA LYS A 65 11.33 -14.53 -14.67
C LYS A 65 11.15 -15.55 -13.54
N ASP A 66 10.73 -16.78 -13.86
CA ASP A 66 10.53 -17.84 -12.86
C ASP A 66 11.83 -18.21 -12.14
N LYS A 67 12.97 -18.19 -12.84
CA LYS A 67 14.28 -18.43 -12.22
C LYS A 67 14.66 -17.31 -11.26
N GLU A 68 14.48 -16.08 -11.66
CA GLU A 68 14.80 -14.88 -10.83
C GLU A 68 13.91 -14.81 -9.59
N GLU A 69 12.62 -15.08 -9.74
CA GLU A 69 11.68 -15.16 -8.63
C GLU A 69 12.04 -16.29 -7.66
N ALA A 70 12.45 -17.43 -8.19
CA ALA A 70 12.80 -18.59 -7.36
C ALA A 70 13.96 -18.31 -6.39
N VAL A 71 14.81 -17.32 -6.64
CA VAL A 71 15.93 -16.97 -5.76
C VAL A 71 15.41 -16.47 -4.41
N TRP A 72 14.56 -15.46 -4.41
CA TRP A 72 14.07 -14.87 -3.17
C TRP A 72 12.87 -15.66 -2.59
N GLN A 73 12.06 -16.31 -3.44
CA GLN A 73 10.93 -17.14 -2.98
C GLN A 73 11.38 -18.42 -2.27
N LYS A 74 12.60 -18.93 -2.51
CA LYS A 74 13.13 -20.11 -1.82
C LYS A 74 13.74 -19.79 -0.46
N VAL A 75 13.93 -18.53 -0.10
CA VAL A 75 14.40 -18.12 1.22
C VAL A 75 13.31 -18.44 2.25
N PRO A 76 13.55 -19.35 3.22
CA PRO A 76 12.52 -19.79 4.16
C PRO A 76 11.89 -18.63 4.94
N ALA A 77 12.70 -17.64 5.33
CA ALA A 77 12.24 -16.48 6.07
C ALA A 77 11.28 -15.59 5.24
N ASN A 78 11.51 -15.46 3.92
CA ASN A 78 10.61 -14.73 3.02
C ASN A 78 9.26 -15.43 2.91
N LEU A 79 9.28 -16.76 2.76
CA LEU A 79 8.05 -17.57 2.66
C LEU A 79 7.23 -17.50 3.96
N GLU A 80 7.90 -17.65 5.09
CA GLU A 80 7.23 -17.62 6.40
C GLU A 80 6.62 -16.23 6.66
N PHE A 81 7.35 -15.16 6.35
CA PHE A 81 6.84 -13.81 6.44
C PHE A 81 5.59 -13.60 5.56
N CYS A 82 5.64 -14.03 4.31
CA CYS A 82 4.49 -13.91 3.42
C CYS A 82 3.28 -14.68 3.93
N LYS A 83 3.48 -15.92 4.40
CA LYS A 83 2.41 -16.75 4.94
C LYS A 83 1.73 -16.11 6.15
N GLN A 84 2.51 -15.51 7.03
CA GLN A 84 1.98 -14.91 8.27
C GLN A 84 1.36 -13.54 8.04
N HIS A 85 1.94 -12.69 7.19
CA HIS A 85 1.67 -11.27 7.16
C HIS A 85 1.17 -10.72 5.82
N VAL A 86 1.18 -11.51 4.74
CA VAL A 86 0.98 -10.96 3.39
C VAL A 86 0.00 -11.79 2.56
N VAL A 87 -0.96 -11.14 1.92
CA VAL A 87 -1.71 -11.68 0.79
C VAL A 87 -0.96 -11.28 -0.48
N THR A 88 -0.57 -12.25 -1.30
CA THR A 88 0.27 -12.00 -2.48
C THR A 88 -0.54 -12.17 -3.76
N ILE A 89 -0.60 -11.14 -4.59
CA ILE A 89 -1.29 -11.16 -5.88
C ILE A 89 -0.38 -10.65 -7.00
N ARG A 90 -0.76 -10.98 -8.24
CA ARG A 90 -0.08 -10.53 -9.44
C ARG A 90 -1.07 -9.80 -10.33
N ILE A 91 -0.71 -8.60 -10.77
CA ILE A 91 -1.53 -7.78 -11.67
C ILE A 91 -0.74 -7.52 -12.96
N ASP A 92 -1.33 -7.93 -14.09
CA ASP A 92 -0.79 -7.58 -15.40
C ASP A 92 -1.20 -6.16 -15.77
N MET A 93 -0.24 -5.25 -15.77
CA MET A 93 -0.45 -3.83 -16.00
C MET A 93 -0.86 -3.48 -17.44
N ALA A 94 -0.90 -4.46 -18.35
CA ALA A 94 -1.41 -4.29 -19.71
C ALA A 94 -2.93 -4.49 -19.81
N THR A 95 -3.56 -5.09 -18.79
CA THR A 95 -5.00 -5.35 -18.73
C THR A 95 -5.79 -4.13 -18.26
N GLU A 96 -7.12 -4.17 -18.40
CA GLU A 96 -8.00 -3.12 -17.87
C GLU A 96 -7.91 -3.03 -16.33
N GLU A 97 -7.79 -4.18 -15.63
CA GLU A 97 -7.54 -4.22 -14.19
C GLU A 97 -6.22 -3.50 -13.85
N GLY A 98 -5.15 -3.80 -14.60
CA GLY A 98 -3.85 -3.15 -14.39
C GLY A 98 -3.90 -1.64 -14.62
N LYS A 99 -4.60 -1.18 -15.67
CA LYS A 99 -4.81 0.24 -15.94
C LYS A 99 -5.59 0.93 -14.81
N ALA A 100 -6.64 0.29 -14.31
CA ALA A 100 -7.43 0.80 -13.18
C ALA A 100 -6.61 0.80 -11.86
N PHE A 101 -5.68 -0.14 -11.70
CA PHE A 101 -4.80 -0.23 -10.54
C PHE A 101 -3.64 0.77 -10.57
N ALA A 102 -3.18 1.19 -11.75
CA ALA A 102 -2.00 2.03 -11.94
C ALA A 102 -1.97 3.31 -11.07
N PRO A 103 -3.08 4.04 -10.84
CA PRO A 103 -3.09 5.22 -9.97
C PRO A 103 -2.73 4.95 -8.50
N LYS A 104 -2.79 3.70 -8.04
CA LYS A 104 -2.38 3.30 -6.68
C LYS A 104 -0.85 3.20 -6.54
N LEU A 105 -0.12 3.11 -7.65
CA LEU A 105 1.34 3.05 -7.66
C LEU A 105 1.92 4.46 -7.72
N VAL A 106 2.98 4.71 -6.93
CA VAL A 106 3.66 6.02 -6.89
C VAL A 106 4.42 6.31 -8.18
N MET A 107 4.87 5.27 -8.85
CA MET A 107 5.62 5.35 -10.12
C MET A 107 5.14 4.27 -11.08
N ASN A 108 4.95 4.66 -12.35
CA ASN A 108 4.58 3.73 -13.43
C ASN A 108 5.81 2.97 -13.96
N MET A 109 6.61 2.40 -13.05
CA MET A 109 7.76 1.54 -13.40
C MET A 109 7.40 0.08 -13.17
N TYR A 110 7.48 -0.74 -14.22
CA TYR A 110 7.19 -2.17 -14.19
C TYR A 110 8.39 -2.97 -14.69
N PRO A 111 8.69 -4.14 -14.11
CA PRO A 111 8.02 -4.76 -12.96
C PRO A 111 8.39 -4.10 -11.63
N THR A 112 7.44 -4.12 -10.68
CA THR A 112 7.68 -3.69 -9.29
C THR A 112 6.88 -4.55 -8.31
N TYR A 113 7.45 -4.84 -7.16
CA TYR A 113 6.72 -5.36 -6.01
C TYR A 113 6.32 -4.20 -5.11
N ALA A 114 5.02 -4.06 -4.83
CA ALA A 114 4.49 -3.00 -4.01
C ALA A 114 3.66 -3.57 -2.85
N PHE A 115 3.92 -3.08 -1.64
CA PHE A 115 3.18 -3.44 -0.44
C PHE A 115 2.09 -2.41 -0.18
N PHE A 116 0.90 -2.88 0.17
CA PHE A 116 -0.27 -2.05 0.41
C PHE A 116 -1.01 -2.41 1.69
N MET A 117 -1.68 -1.43 2.28
CA MET A 117 -2.80 -1.66 3.18
C MET A 117 -4.02 -2.16 2.38
N PRO A 118 -4.98 -2.86 3.02
CA PRO A 118 -6.24 -3.25 2.37
C PRO A 118 -7.05 -2.07 1.80
N ASN A 119 -6.94 -0.89 2.40
CA ASN A 119 -7.59 0.34 1.91
C ASN A 119 -6.93 0.97 0.68
N GLY A 120 -5.82 0.39 0.18
CA GLY A 120 -5.08 0.86 -0.98
C GLY A 120 -3.94 1.84 -0.69
N ASP A 121 -3.66 2.14 0.57
CA ASP A 121 -2.49 2.95 0.92
C ASP A 121 -1.21 2.16 0.66
N ILE A 122 -0.29 2.74 -0.13
CA ILE A 122 1.00 2.11 -0.39
C ILE A 122 1.92 2.25 0.83
N LEU A 123 2.58 1.14 1.18
CA LEU A 123 3.50 1.04 2.32
C LEU A 123 4.97 1.04 1.88
N GLY A 124 5.24 0.67 0.64
CA GLY A 124 6.59 0.65 0.10
C GLY A 124 6.70 -0.20 -1.13
N THR A 125 7.86 -0.14 -1.77
CA THR A 125 8.15 -0.89 -2.99
C THR A 125 9.53 -1.55 -2.92
N VAL A 126 9.71 -2.59 -3.72
CA VAL A 126 11.01 -3.19 -3.98
C VAL A 126 11.11 -3.58 -5.46
N SER A 127 12.24 -3.24 -6.08
CA SER A 127 12.49 -3.61 -7.48
C SER A 127 12.81 -5.10 -7.58
N PRO A 128 12.10 -5.88 -8.41
CA PRO A 128 12.41 -7.28 -8.65
C PRO A 128 13.83 -7.52 -9.15
N PHE A 129 14.42 -6.55 -9.86
CA PHE A 129 15.79 -6.67 -10.41
C PHE A 129 16.89 -6.70 -9.35
N LEU A 130 16.60 -6.25 -8.12
CA LEU A 130 17.55 -6.28 -7.00
C LEU A 130 17.55 -7.62 -6.28
N LEU A 131 16.45 -8.35 -6.29
CA LEU A 131 16.24 -9.54 -5.48
C LEU A 131 17.10 -10.75 -5.88
N PRO A 132 17.44 -10.99 -7.17
CA PRO A 132 18.33 -12.09 -7.52
C PRO A 132 19.74 -11.97 -6.93
N LYS A 133 20.20 -10.74 -6.68
CA LYS A 133 21.51 -10.46 -6.08
C LYS A 133 21.45 -10.23 -4.57
N ASN A 134 20.29 -9.87 -4.05
CA ASN A 134 20.07 -9.56 -2.63
C ASN A 134 18.67 -10.04 -2.19
N PRO A 135 18.47 -11.34 -2.04
CA PRO A 135 17.16 -11.92 -1.71
C PRO A 135 16.63 -11.52 -0.32
N GLU A 136 17.49 -11.13 0.61
CA GLU A 136 17.15 -10.65 1.96
C GLU A 136 16.44 -9.30 1.93
N LEU A 137 16.69 -8.51 0.89
CA LEU A 137 16.05 -7.19 0.70
C LEU A 137 14.52 -7.32 0.67
N PHE A 138 13.97 -8.44 0.20
CA PHE A 138 12.53 -8.67 0.22
C PHE A 138 11.99 -8.67 1.64
N LEU A 139 12.62 -9.43 2.54
CA LEU A 139 12.21 -9.51 3.94
C LEU A 139 12.38 -8.18 4.67
N GLU A 140 13.48 -7.47 4.42
CA GLU A 140 13.74 -6.15 5.00
C GLU A 140 12.61 -5.17 4.62
N ARG A 141 12.28 -5.07 3.33
CA ARG A 141 11.22 -4.20 2.83
C ARG A 141 9.83 -4.63 3.30
N GLY A 142 9.58 -5.92 3.32
CA GLY A 142 8.33 -6.49 3.82
C GLY A 142 8.10 -6.19 5.31
N LYS A 143 9.11 -6.39 6.15
CA LYS A 143 9.04 -6.05 7.58
C LYS A 143 8.79 -4.57 7.80
N LYS A 144 9.51 -3.70 7.08
CA LYS A 144 9.28 -2.25 7.15
C LYS A 144 7.86 -1.87 6.74
N ALA A 145 7.33 -2.48 5.69
CA ALA A 145 5.94 -2.27 5.27
C ALA A 145 4.95 -2.75 6.34
N TRP A 146 5.21 -3.90 6.95
CA TRP A 146 4.40 -4.43 8.05
C TRP A 146 4.40 -3.50 9.27
N GLU A 147 5.55 -3.03 9.70
CA GLU A 147 5.71 -2.07 10.81
C GLU A 147 4.94 -0.77 10.53
N GLN A 148 5.01 -0.25 9.30
CA GLN A 148 4.22 0.91 8.89
C GLN A 148 2.72 0.63 8.93
N ALA A 149 2.29 -0.57 8.54
CA ALA A 149 0.90 -0.97 8.62
C ALA A 149 0.40 -1.03 10.06
N GLU A 150 1.20 -1.57 11.00
CA GLU A 150 0.86 -1.59 12.42
C GLU A 150 0.75 -0.18 13.00
N VAL A 151 1.69 0.71 12.66
CA VAL A 151 1.60 2.12 13.05
C VAL A 151 0.30 2.74 12.53
N LYS A 152 -0.04 2.54 11.25
CA LYS A 152 -1.28 3.09 10.64
C LYS A 152 -2.55 2.53 11.29
N ARG A 153 -2.59 1.24 11.60
CA ARG A 153 -3.73 0.60 12.28
C ARG A 153 -3.96 1.17 13.68
N ASN A 154 -2.89 1.54 14.36
CA ASN A 154 -2.94 2.06 15.72
C ASN A 154 -3.17 3.57 15.80
N ASN A 155 -2.89 4.32 14.72
CA ASN A 155 -3.16 5.75 14.66
C ASN A 155 -4.67 6.00 14.44
N LYS A 156 -5.21 6.93 15.23
CA LYS A 156 -6.64 7.27 15.23
C LYS A 156 -6.89 8.76 14.99
N ARG A 157 -5.85 9.56 14.97
CA ARG A 157 -5.92 11.02 14.79
C ARG A 157 -5.21 11.45 13.52
N SER A 158 -5.58 12.61 13.03
CA SER A 158 -4.92 13.28 11.91
C SER A 158 -4.80 14.77 12.20
N ILE A 159 -3.92 15.45 11.45
CA ILE A 159 -3.92 16.91 11.46
C ILE A 159 -5.30 17.39 11.01
N VAL A 160 -5.90 18.26 11.81
CA VAL A 160 -7.15 18.93 11.47
C VAL A 160 -6.82 20.20 10.70
N PHE A 161 -7.16 20.22 9.41
CA PHE A 161 -7.01 21.41 8.58
C PHE A 161 -8.29 22.23 8.63
N GLU A 162 -8.15 23.52 8.87
CA GLU A 162 -9.28 24.44 8.97
C GLU A 162 -9.67 24.99 7.60
N GLU A 163 -10.98 25.10 7.37
CA GLU A 163 -11.56 25.65 6.14
C GLU A 163 -11.70 27.17 6.25
N MET A 164 -10.58 27.90 6.21
CA MET A 164 -10.56 29.36 6.28
C MET A 164 -9.44 29.95 5.41
N GLY A 165 -9.52 31.25 5.12
CA GLY A 165 -8.48 31.96 4.41
C GLY A 165 -7.24 32.26 5.28
N LEU A 166 -6.07 32.47 4.62
CA LEU A 166 -4.82 32.77 5.33
C LEU A 166 -4.94 33.98 6.27
N LYS A 167 -5.64 35.04 5.87
CA LYS A 167 -5.81 36.24 6.72
C LYS A 167 -6.52 35.91 8.02
N GLU A 168 -7.62 35.17 7.93
CA GLU A 168 -8.41 34.74 9.09
C GLU A 168 -7.60 33.81 10.00
N ALA A 169 -6.83 32.87 9.40
CA ALA A 169 -5.95 31.97 10.14
C ALA A 169 -4.86 32.73 10.91
N LEU A 170 -4.27 33.78 10.32
CA LEU A 170 -3.29 34.61 11.03
C LEU A 170 -3.91 35.38 12.20
N GLU A 171 -5.13 35.90 12.05
CA GLU A 171 -5.85 36.56 13.13
C GLU A 171 -6.21 35.58 14.25
N LYS A 172 -6.64 34.37 13.90
CA LYS A 172 -6.93 33.30 14.86
C LYS A 172 -5.68 32.85 15.59
N ALA A 173 -4.60 32.60 14.87
CA ALA A 173 -3.32 32.21 15.44
C ALA A 173 -2.79 33.24 16.46
N LYS A 174 -2.91 34.53 16.13
CA LYS A 174 -2.56 35.61 17.07
C LYS A 174 -3.39 35.60 18.34
N LYS A 175 -4.71 35.33 18.24
CA LYS A 175 -5.61 35.25 19.40
C LYS A 175 -5.31 34.03 20.27
N GLU A 176 -4.94 32.90 19.68
CA GLU A 176 -4.69 31.66 20.36
C GLU A 176 -3.21 31.45 20.73
N ASN A 177 -2.35 32.41 20.43
CA ASN A 177 -0.90 32.33 20.61
C ASN A 177 -0.30 31.08 19.97
N LYS A 178 -0.75 30.78 18.73
CA LYS A 178 -0.31 29.69 17.91
C LYS A 178 0.40 30.19 16.66
N LEU A 179 1.12 29.32 15.98
CA LEU A 179 1.64 29.56 14.65
C LEU A 179 0.63 29.11 13.57
N VAL A 180 0.82 29.55 12.33
CA VAL A 180 0.08 29.03 11.19
C VAL A 180 0.97 28.02 10.44
N PHE A 181 0.47 26.82 10.29
CA PHE A 181 1.04 25.81 9.43
C PHE A 181 0.29 25.72 8.12
N ILE A 182 1.02 25.74 6.99
CA ILE A 182 0.42 25.62 5.65
C ILE A 182 0.96 24.36 4.97
N ASP A 183 0.08 23.39 4.70
CA ASP A 183 0.34 22.33 3.72
C ASP A 183 0.10 22.88 2.31
N ALA A 184 1.18 23.28 1.66
CA ALA A 184 1.18 23.80 0.31
C ALA A 184 1.20 22.64 -0.69
N TYR A 185 0.09 22.35 -1.33
CA TYR A 185 -0.03 21.22 -2.25
C TYR A 185 -0.50 21.62 -3.65
N THR A 186 -0.43 20.69 -4.58
CA THR A 186 -1.12 20.75 -5.87
C THR A 186 -1.83 19.43 -6.13
N ALA A 187 -2.90 19.45 -6.92
CA ALA A 187 -3.73 18.26 -7.19
C ALA A 187 -2.96 17.09 -7.83
N TRP A 188 -1.83 17.36 -8.50
CA TRP A 188 -0.98 16.38 -9.16
C TRP A 188 0.28 16.01 -8.36
N CYS A 189 0.45 16.56 -7.15
CA CYS A 189 1.62 16.33 -6.31
C CYS A 189 1.51 14.98 -5.58
N GLN A 190 2.09 13.91 -6.13
CA GLN A 190 2.11 12.60 -5.50
C GLN A 190 2.81 12.58 -4.13
N PRO A 191 3.98 13.22 -3.93
CA PRO A 191 4.58 13.32 -2.60
C PRO A 191 3.66 13.98 -1.56
N CYS A 192 2.88 15.01 -1.95
CA CYS A 192 1.92 15.66 -1.04
C CYS A 192 0.81 14.68 -0.60
N VAL A 193 0.29 13.89 -1.55
CA VAL A 193 -0.68 12.83 -1.24
C VAL A 193 -0.09 11.80 -0.26
N MET A 194 1.17 11.42 -0.47
CA MET A 194 1.88 10.48 0.41
C MET A 194 2.10 11.06 1.81
N MET A 195 2.47 12.33 1.90
CA MET A 195 2.61 13.05 3.18
C MET A 195 1.28 13.05 3.93
N GLY A 196 0.20 13.44 3.27
CA GLY A 196 -1.15 13.45 3.85
C GLY A 196 -1.57 12.09 4.40
N LYS A 197 -1.28 11.01 3.67
CA LYS A 197 -1.67 9.64 4.04
C LYS A 197 -0.76 8.98 5.07
N ASN A 198 0.53 9.30 5.09
CA ASN A 198 1.52 8.54 5.85
C ASN A 198 2.14 9.31 7.02
N VAL A 199 2.06 10.64 7.00
CA VAL A 199 2.66 11.49 8.04
C VAL A 199 1.59 12.23 8.84
N PHE A 200 0.66 12.92 8.16
CA PHE A 200 -0.36 13.73 8.82
C PHE A 200 -1.42 12.92 9.57
N THR A 201 -1.44 11.61 9.35
CA THR A 201 -2.29 10.64 10.05
C THR A 201 -1.56 9.92 11.19
N LEU A 202 -0.35 10.32 11.53
CA LEU A 202 0.36 9.80 12.70
C LEU A 202 -0.10 10.54 13.95
N ASP A 203 -0.54 9.81 14.97
CA ASP A 203 -1.08 10.40 16.20
C ASP A 203 -0.13 11.46 16.81
N LYS A 204 1.17 11.15 16.90
CA LYS A 204 2.16 12.10 17.44
C LYS A 204 2.30 13.38 16.62
N VAL A 205 2.19 13.26 15.28
CA VAL A 205 2.24 14.42 14.38
C VAL A 205 0.96 15.22 14.51
N ALA A 206 -0.18 14.54 14.47
CA ALA A 206 -1.49 15.17 14.61
C ALA A 206 -1.61 15.93 15.95
N ASP A 207 -1.23 15.30 17.06
CA ASP A 207 -1.28 15.93 18.38
C ASP A 207 -0.44 17.19 18.43
N PHE A 208 0.82 17.12 17.97
CA PHE A 208 1.71 18.27 17.94
C PHE A 208 1.20 19.43 17.09
N TYR A 209 0.76 19.13 15.85
CA TYR A 209 0.29 20.19 14.95
C TYR A 209 -1.05 20.78 15.38
N ASN A 210 -1.98 19.97 15.87
CA ASN A 210 -3.28 20.46 16.35
C ASN A 210 -3.14 21.30 17.65
N GLU A 211 -2.16 20.99 18.49
CA GLU A 211 -1.90 21.75 19.71
C GLU A 211 -1.26 23.12 19.41
N HIS A 212 -0.26 23.16 18.54
CA HIS A 212 0.62 24.32 18.38
C HIS A 212 0.33 25.20 17.17
N PHE A 213 -0.48 24.73 16.23
CA PHE A 213 -0.71 25.43 14.97
C PHE A 213 -2.20 25.60 14.64
N ILE A 214 -2.50 26.66 13.88
CA ILE A 214 -3.67 26.73 13.02
C ILE A 214 -3.26 26.14 11.68
N ASN A 215 -3.83 24.99 11.32
CA ASN A 215 -3.38 24.23 10.16
C ASN A 215 -4.24 24.58 8.93
N LEU A 216 -3.61 25.00 7.85
CA LEU A 216 -4.24 25.26 6.56
C LEU A 216 -3.73 24.32 5.49
N LYS A 217 -4.61 23.97 4.57
CA LYS A 217 -4.28 23.21 3.37
C LYS A 217 -4.60 24.06 2.14
N ILE A 218 -3.57 24.48 1.39
CA ILE A 218 -3.71 25.43 0.30
C ILE A 218 -3.22 24.83 -1.01
N ASP A 219 -4.11 24.84 -2.03
CA ASP A 219 -3.76 24.42 -3.39
C ASP A 219 -3.01 25.54 -4.13
N PHE A 220 -1.70 25.50 -4.10
CA PHE A 220 -0.84 26.49 -4.75
C PHE A 220 -0.85 26.39 -6.29
N GLY A 221 -1.49 25.39 -6.85
CA GLY A 221 -1.83 25.39 -8.27
C GLY A 221 -2.91 26.41 -8.61
N LYS A 222 -3.75 26.78 -7.63
CA LYS A 222 -4.83 27.79 -7.75
C LYS A 222 -4.42 29.14 -7.17
N GLU A 223 -3.65 29.16 -6.08
CA GLU A 223 -3.28 30.36 -5.31
C GLU A 223 -1.89 30.89 -5.73
N LYS A 224 -1.77 31.35 -6.98
CA LYS A 224 -0.49 31.78 -7.57
C LYS A 224 0.18 32.93 -6.83
N GLU A 225 -0.59 33.95 -6.39
CA GLU A 225 -0.06 35.09 -5.65
C GLU A 225 0.57 34.68 -4.32
N LEU A 226 -0.07 33.73 -3.61
CA LEU A 226 0.51 33.17 -2.39
C LEU A 226 1.77 32.36 -2.68
N ALA A 227 1.78 31.59 -3.78
CA ALA A 227 2.93 30.83 -4.20
C ALA A 227 4.15 31.73 -4.47
N GLU A 228 3.94 32.85 -5.15
CA GLU A 228 4.98 33.85 -5.44
C GLU A 228 5.44 34.56 -4.15
N LYS A 229 4.49 35.04 -3.34
CA LYS A 229 4.77 35.73 -2.08
C LYS A 229 5.65 34.92 -1.13
N TYR A 230 5.41 33.63 -1.01
CA TYR A 230 6.16 32.76 -0.10
C TYR A 230 7.28 31.98 -0.80
N ALA A 231 7.62 32.34 -2.03
CA ALA A 231 8.65 31.69 -2.85
C ALA A 231 8.52 30.15 -2.92
N VAL A 232 7.27 29.68 -2.88
CA VAL A 232 6.96 28.25 -3.00
C VAL A 232 7.12 27.85 -4.46
N ARG A 233 8.28 27.31 -4.78
CA ARG A 233 8.50 26.71 -6.11
C ARG A 233 7.83 25.35 -6.14
N VAL A 234 6.70 25.26 -6.80
CA VAL A 234 6.06 23.99 -7.14
C VAL A 234 6.89 23.34 -8.23
N SER A 235 8.04 22.76 -7.86
CA SER A 235 8.90 22.03 -8.79
C SER A 235 8.85 20.54 -8.50
N LEU A 236 8.81 19.74 -9.56
CA LEU A 236 8.85 18.27 -9.55
C LEU A 236 10.10 17.66 -8.85
N ARG A 237 11.02 18.47 -8.34
CA ARG A 237 12.33 18.00 -7.86
C ARG A 237 12.58 18.09 -6.36
N LEU A 238 11.70 18.71 -5.58
CA LEU A 238 11.90 18.78 -4.13
C LEU A 238 10.57 18.43 -3.42
N PRO A 239 10.52 17.33 -2.70
CA PRO A 239 9.52 17.13 -1.69
C PRO A 239 9.79 18.14 -0.57
N ASP A 240 8.73 18.74 -0.05
CA ASP A 240 8.66 19.30 1.28
C ASP A 240 9.26 20.71 1.48
N ARG A 241 8.46 21.73 1.20
CA ARG A 241 8.55 22.92 2.01
C ARG A 241 7.31 23.06 2.87
N LEU A 242 7.44 22.60 4.10
CA LEU A 242 6.54 22.98 5.18
C LEU A 242 6.80 24.46 5.47
N ILE A 243 5.78 25.30 5.35
CA ILE A 243 5.90 26.72 5.65
C ILE A 243 5.27 26.96 7.00
N CYS A 244 6.09 27.35 7.98
CA CYS A 244 5.61 27.88 9.25
C CYS A 244 5.70 29.42 9.16
N LEU A 245 4.56 30.11 9.36
CA LEU A 245 4.49 31.56 9.42
C LEU A 245 4.40 32.03 10.86
N HIS A 246 5.16 33.08 11.17
CA HIS A 246 5.11 33.77 12.48
C HIS A 246 4.16 34.94 12.44
#